data_8165e02216abb31eb6c9cf151282cbe0
#
_entry.id   8165e02216abb31eb6c9cf151282cbe0
#
_cell.length_a   1.000
_cell.length_b   1.000
_cell.length_c   1.000
_cell.angle_alpha   90.00
_cell.angle_beta   90.00
_cell.angle_gamma   90.00
#
_symmetry.space_group_name_H-M   'P 1'
#
loop_
_entity.id
_entity.type
_entity.pdbx_description
1 polymer ?
#
loop_
_entity_poly.entity_id
_entity_poly.type
_entity_poly.pdbx_seq_one_letter_code
_entity_poly.pdbx_strand_id
1 'polypeptide(L)'
;MAFFSSSRFRSLLLRRLPKPYYSSSSKSISSGTIVNKEKQEVEEKIAGVGGYHVSGGPSFMRGSVFWEPSRPLTIEEFVMPRPKSGEVLIRTKACGVCHSDLHVMKGEIPFSSPCVVGHEITGEVVDHGANTDPGVIKRFPVGSHVVGAFIMPCGNCFFCVKGQEDLCEAFFAYNRAKGTLYDGETRLFLRNSGKPVYMYSMGGLAEYCVVPANALALLPESLPYSESAILGCAVFTAYGAMRHAAEMRAGDSVAVIGVGGVGSSCLQIARAFGASEIIAVDVQDEKLNNARTLGATHTINALKEDVPDKIKAHFGEITGGRGVDVAVEALGRPSTFMQCTKSIRDGGKAVMIGLASSGSMGEIDINHLVRRQIKIIGSYGGRARQDLPQVVKLAERGIFNLQNTVSRKCKFEEANSAYDDLNKGKIVGRAIVEIM
;
A
#
# COMPACT_ATOMS: atom_id res chain seq x y z
N MET A 1 -32.19 4.93 49.64
CA MET A 1 -32.39 3.58 50.17
C MET A 1 -32.16 2.61 49.01
N ALA A 2 -31.22 1.71 48.97
CA ALA A 2 -30.27 1.15 49.90
C ALA A 2 -28.97 0.84 49.14
N PHE A 3 -27.88 0.99 49.85
CA PHE A 3 -26.54 0.54 49.47
C PHE A 3 -26.47 -0.99 49.38
N PHE A 4 -25.80 -1.54 48.39
CA PHE A 4 -25.11 -2.82 48.53
C PHE A 4 -23.69 -2.71 47.95
N SER A 5 -22.74 -2.63 48.86
CA SER A 5 -21.34 -2.92 48.63
C SER A 5 -21.14 -4.45 48.63
N SER A 6 -20.41 -4.99 47.70
CA SER A 6 -19.64 -6.22 47.92
C SER A 6 -18.35 -6.20 47.14
N SER A 7 -17.31 -5.88 47.89
CA SER A 7 -15.92 -6.27 47.60
C SER A 7 -15.81 -7.80 47.61
N ARG A 8 -15.40 -8.41 46.49
CA ARG A 8 -14.68 -9.70 46.40
C ARG A 8 -14.57 -10.09 44.91
N PHE A 9 -13.46 -9.71 44.30
CA PHE A 9 -12.80 -10.46 43.18
C PHE A 9 -11.44 -9.80 42.94
N ARG A 10 -10.52 -9.98 43.88
CA ARG A 10 -9.07 -9.86 43.67
C ARG A 10 -8.45 -11.15 44.17
N SER A 11 -7.77 -11.80 43.29
CA SER A 11 -6.78 -12.85 43.44
C SER A 11 -7.12 -14.07 42.62
N LEU A 12 -6.40 -14.18 41.49
CA LEU A 12 -5.84 -15.41 40.94
C LEU A 12 -5.42 -15.10 39.50
N LEU A 13 -4.11 -15.02 39.32
CA LEU A 13 -3.31 -15.35 38.12
C LEU A 13 -2.11 -14.41 37.96
N LEU A 14 -1.24 -14.41 39.00
CA LEU A 14 0.18 -14.11 38.81
C LEU A 14 0.93 -15.46 38.80
N ARG A 15 1.02 -16.11 37.65
CA ARG A 15 1.98 -17.18 37.45
C ARG A 15 3.35 -16.55 37.18
N ARG A 16 4.27 -16.81 38.10
CA ARG A 16 5.68 -16.43 38.07
C ARG A 16 6.36 -17.12 36.85
N LEU A 17 7.01 -16.33 36.02
CA LEU A 17 7.98 -16.81 35.03
C LEU A 17 9.27 -17.24 35.77
N PRO A 18 9.91 -18.35 35.39
CA PRO A 18 11.18 -18.77 36.01
C PRO A 18 12.30 -17.84 35.53
N LYS A 19 13.18 -17.47 36.47
CA LYS A 19 14.41 -16.74 36.21
C LYS A 19 15.40 -17.64 35.46
N PRO A 20 16.15 -17.13 34.48
CA PRO A 20 17.22 -17.91 33.87
C PRO A 20 18.40 -18.04 34.82
N TYR A 21 18.86 -19.29 35.03
CA TYR A 21 20.10 -19.61 35.72
C TYR A 21 21.27 -19.22 34.82
N TYR A 22 22.04 -18.21 35.21
CA TYR A 22 23.38 -17.98 34.65
C TYR A 22 24.38 -18.78 35.43
N SER A 23 24.93 -19.83 34.83
CA SER A 23 26.18 -20.44 35.28
C SER A 23 27.32 -19.82 34.48
N SER A 24 28.20 -19.13 35.17
CA SER A 24 29.44 -18.61 34.63
C SER A 24 30.44 -19.73 34.45
N SER A 25 30.68 -20.19 33.23
CA SER A 25 31.90 -20.88 32.88
C SER A 25 32.62 -20.12 31.77
N SER A 26 33.63 -19.36 32.16
CA SER A 26 34.56 -18.68 31.27
C SER A 26 35.42 -19.70 30.53
N LYS A 27 35.08 -20.01 29.28
CA LYS A 27 36.03 -20.57 28.31
C LYS A 27 36.32 -19.47 27.29
N SER A 28 37.56 -19.02 27.31
CA SER A 28 38.10 -18.11 26.27
C SER A 28 38.13 -18.84 24.93
N ILE A 29 37.17 -18.51 24.06
CA ILE A 29 37.18 -18.95 22.66
C ILE A 29 37.88 -17.86 21.86
N SER A 30 38.93 -18.22 21.14
CA SER A 30 39.72 -17.31 20.32
C SER A 30 38.81 -16.66 19.24
N SER A 31 38.90 -15.33 19.06
CA SER A 31 38.10 -14.56 18.11
C SER A 31 38.19 -15.03 16.65
N GLY A 32 39.21 -15.78 16.27
CA GLY A 32 39.37 -16.35 14.94
C GLY A 32 38.43 -17.52 14.63
N THR A 33 38.00 -18.28 15.66
CA THR A 33 37.13 -19.45 15.46
C THR A 33 35.66 -19.07 15.29
N ILE A 34 35.24 -17.94 15.89
CA ILE A 34 33.87 -17.44 15.78
C ILE A 34 33.63 -16.83 14.39
N VAL A 35 34.57 -16.06 13.89
CA VAL A 35 34.50 -15.44 12.55
C VAL A 35 34.48 -16.50 11.44
N ASN A 36 35.20 -17.60 11.59
CA ASN A 36 35.19 -18.70 10.62
C ASN A 36 33.88 -19.52 10.69
N LYS A 37 33.30 -19.69 11.86
CA LYS A 37 32.00 -20.38 11.98
C LYS A 37 30.86 -19.58 11.41
N GLU A 38 30.81 -18.28 11.68
CA GLU A 38 29.82 -17.38 11.07
C GLU A 38 29.99 -17.29 9.54
N LYS A 39 31.21 -17.26 9.03
CA LYS A 39 31.47 -17.35 7.59
C LYS A 39 31.02 -18.69 6.99
N GLN A 40 31.31 -19.80 7.65
CA GLN A 40 30.87 -21.11 7.20
C GLN A 40 29.35 -21.29 7.24
N GLU A 41 28.68 -20.83 8.31
CA GLU A 41 27.21 -20.82 8.38
C GLU A 41 26.56 -19.88 7.34
N VAL A 42 27.22 -18.79 6.98
CA VAL A 42 26.80 -17.90 5.90
C VAL A 42 27.02 -18.55 4.53
N GLU A 43 28.17 -19.19 4.34
CA GLU A 43 28.48 -19.92 3.10
C GLU A 43 27.60 -21.16 2.93
N GLU A 44 27.25 -21.89 3.99
CA GLU A 44 26.27 -22.98 3.97
C GLU A 44 24.84 -22.49 3.75
N LYS A 45 24.44 -21.36 4.33
CA LYS A 45 23.15 -20.70 4.01
C LYS A 45 23.11 -20.18 2.58
N ILE A 46 24.19 -19.61 2.06
CA ILE A 46 24.31 -19.20 0.67
C ILE A 46 24.36 -20.41 -0.27
N ALA A 47 25.01 -21.49 0.12
CA ALA A 47 25.05 -22.76 -0.62
C ALA A 47 23.70 -23.51 -0.55
N GLY A 48 22.97 -23.40 0.56
CA GLY A 48 21.59 -23.91 0.70
C GLY A 48 20.55 -23.07 -0.05
N VAL A 49 20.82 -21.80 -0.30
CA VAL A 49 20.12 -20.92 -1.24
C VAL A 49 20.65 -21.13 -2.69
N GLY A 50 21.37 -22.22 -2.93
CA GLY A 50 22.11 -22.64 -4.12
C GLY A 50 21.85 -21.75 -5.32
N GLY A 51 22.86 -21.08 -5.84
CA GLY A 51 22.80 -20.04 -6.85
C GLY A 51 21.65 -20.20 -7.85
N TYR A 52 20.49 -19.58 -7.54
CA TYR A 52 19.33 -19.62 -8.42
C TYR A 52 19.66 -18.76 -9.63
N HIS A 53 19.70 -19.40 -10.75
CA HIS A 53 19.83 -18.73 -12.03
C HIS A 53 18.46 -18.74 -12.69
N VAL A 54 17.90 -17.57 -12.93
CA VAL A 54 16.86 -17.43 -13.97
C VAL A 54 17.46 -18.01 -15.25
N SER A 55 16.79 -18.93 -15.90
CA SER A 55 17.30 -19.58 -17.11
C SER A 55 17.81 -18.53 -18.11
N GLY A 56 19.13 -18.48 -18.32
CA GLY A 56 19.77 -17.44 -19.14
C GLY A 56 19.86 -16.04 -18.51
N GLY A 57 19.53 -15.86 -17.22
CA GLY A 57 19.51 -14.59 -16.51
C GLY A 57 20.65 -14.40 -15.51
N PRO A 58 20.67 -13.24 -14.80
CA PRO A 58 21.69 -12.93 -13.80
C PRO A 58 21.52 -13.74 -12.51
N SER A 59 22.63 -13.95 -11.79
CA SER A 59 22.64 -14.60 -10.46
C SER A 59 22.43 -13.63 -9.31
N PHE A 60 22.55 -12.33 -9.57
CA PHE A 60 22.45 -11.24 -8.61
C PHE A 60 21.57 -10.14 -9.15
N MET A 61 21.03 -9.34 -8.25
CA MET A 61 20.22 -8.18 -8.57
C MET A 61 20.54 -7.02 -7.64
N ARG A 62 20.13 -5.81 -8.01
CA ARG A 62 20.18 -4.64 -7.15
C ARG A 62 18.81 -4.36 -6.54
N GLY A 63 18.81 -3.84 -5.31
CA GLY A 63 17.59 -3.38 -4.61
C GLY A 63 17.89 -2.18 -3.73
N SER A 64 16.90 -1.33 -3.53
CA SER A 64 17.03 -0.13 -2.71
C SER A 64 16.58 -0.43 -1.27
N VAL A 65 17.53 -0.37 -0.33
CA VAL A 65 17.34 -0.80 1.06
C VAL A 65 17.11 0.40 1.98
N PHE A 66 16.04 0.32 2.75
CA PHE A 66 15.81 1.15 3.93
C PHE A 66 16.42 0.45 5.16
N TRP A 67 17.32 1.15 5.85
CA TRP A 67 18.02 0.63 7.03
C TRP A 67 17.38 1.10 8.34
N GLU A 68 17.15 2.40 8.45
CA GLU A 68 16.59 3.02 9.64
C GLU A 68 16.02 4.42 9.32
N PRO A 69 15.11 4.96 10.14
CA PRO A 69 14.55 6.29 9.94
C PRO A 69 15.62 7.38 9.82
N SER A 70 15.36 8.34 8.95
CA SER A 70 16.24 9.49 8.66
C SER A 70 17.54 9.16 7.94
N ARG A 71 17.74 7.91 7.48
CA ARG A 71 18.82 7.54 6.56
C ARG A 71 18.30 7.42 5.13
N PRO A 72 19.07 7.89 4.14
CA PRO A 72 18.74 7.65 2.74
C PRO A 72 18.69 6.14 2.42
N LEU A 73 17.89 5.76 1.44
CA LEU A 73 17.97 4.42 0.85
C LEU A 73 19.35 4.20 0.23
N THR A 74 19.89 2.99 0.35
CA THR A 74 21.12 2.58 -0.33
C THR A 74 20.81 1.49 -1.34
N ILE A 75 21.53 1.49 -2.47
CA ILE A 75 21.42 0.42 -3.46
C ILE A 75 22.41 -0.68 -3.08
N GLU A 76 21.87 -1.86 -2.80
CA GLU A 76 22.62 -3.04 -2.38
C GLU A 76 22.49 -4.17 -3.40
N GLU A 77 23.47 -5.08 -3.42
CA GLU A 77 23.42 -6.30 -4.22
C GLU A 77 22.83 -7.47 -3.42
N PHE A 78 21.89 -8.17 -4.05
CA PHE A 78 21.21 -9.34 -3.51
C PHE A 78 21.52 -10.59 -4.33
N VAL A 79 21.46 -11.74 -3.68
CA VAL A 79 21.32 -13.02 -4.38
C VAL A 79 19.97 -13.00 -5.12
N MET A 80 19.92 -13.55 -6.34
CA MET A 80 18.66 -13.61 -7.10
C MET A 80 17.58 -14.29 -6.26
N PRO A 81 16.43 -13.64 -5.99
CA PRO A 81 15.40 -14.20 -5.14
C PRO A 81 14.73 -15.42 -5.80
N ARG A 82 14.51 -16.48 -5.03
CA ARG A 82 13.93 -17.74 -5.50
C ARG A 82 12.45 -17.82 -5.13
N PRO A 83 11.54 -17.89 -6.12
CA PRO A 83 10.12 -18.07 -5.83
C PRO A 83 9.82 -19.48 -5.31
N LYS A 84 8.89 -19.61 -4.37
CA LYS A 84 8.32 -20.89 -3.90
C LYS A 84 6.98 -21.17 -4.60
N SER A 85 6.40 -22.34 -4.33
CA SER A 85 5.13 -22.75 -4.92
C SER A 85 4.04 -21.66 -4.77
N GLY A 86 3.38 -21.31 -5.87
CA GLY A 86 2.37 -20.26 -5.92
C GLY A 86 2.93 -18.82 -5.97
N GLU A 87 4.26 -18.68 -6.00
CA GLU A 87 4.93 -17.39 -6.15
C GLU A 87 5.48 -17.23 -7.57
N VAL A 88 5.60 -15.99 -7.99
CA VAL A 88 6.09 -15.59 -9.31
C VAL A 88 7.28 -14.66 -9.14
N LEU A 89 8.36 -14.91 -9.86
CA LEU A 89 9.49 -14.01 -9.97
C LEU A 89 9.22 -13.00 -11.09
N ILE A 90 9.31 -11.73 -10.76
CA ILE A 90 9.03 -10.61 -11.65
C ILE A 90 10.30 -9.80 -11.86
N ARG A 91 10.66 -9.53 -13.10
CA ARG A 91 11.62 -8.49 -13.47
C ARG A 91 10.89 -7.15 -13.42
N THR A 92 11.17 -6.35 -12.41
CA THR A 92 10.49 -5.07 -12.16
C THR A 92 10.90 -4.04 -13.20
N LYS A 93 9.94 -3.45 -13.87
CA LYS A 93 10.14 -2.38 -14.85
C LYS A 93 9.95 -0.99 -14.24
N ALA A 94 8.94 -0.85 -13.42
CA ALA A 94 8.63 0.41 -12.77
C ALA A 94 8.04 0.21 -11.36
N CYS A 95 8.31 1.16 -10.49
CA CYS A 95 7.77 1.21 -9.12
C CYS A 95 7.25 2.61 -8.80
N GLY A 96 6.00 2.70 -8.33
CA GLY A 96 5.42 3.97 -7.86
C GLY A 96 5.98 4.41 -6.52
N VAL A 97 6.06 5.73 -6.33
CA VAL A 97 6.54 6.37 -5.10
C VAL A 97 5.35 6.80 -4.25
N CYS A 98 5.12 6.12 -3.14
CA CYS A 98 3.93 6.29 -2.31
C CYS A 98 4.26 6.83 -0.91
N HIS A 99 3.30 7.56 -0.32
CA HIS A 99 3.40 8.02 1.07
C HIS A 99 3.47 6.85 2.07
N SER A 100 2.93 5.67 1.77
CA SER A 100 3.02 4.51 2.67
C SER A 100 4.48 4.05 2.85
N ASP A 101 5.29 4.05 1.79
CA ASP A 101 6.74 3.79 1.89
C ASP A 101 7.42 4.92 2.69
N LEU A 102 7.06 6.17 2.41
CA LEU A 102 7.63 7.33 3.10
C LEU A 102 7.31 7.31 4.61
N HIS A 103 6.11 6.91 5.02
CA HIS A 103 5.75 6.74 6.44
C HIS A 103 6.64 5.71 7.14
N VAL A 104 6.98 4.59 6.46
CA VAL A 104 7.95 3.61 6.98
C VAL A 104 9.35 4.23 7.06
N MET A 105 9.80 4.90 6.00
CA MET A 105 11.12 5.55 5.95
C MET A 105 11.29 6.66 7.00
N LYS A 106 10.21 7.29 7.43
CA LYS A 106 10.20 8.29 8.51
C LYS A 106 10.01 7.69 9.90
N GLY A 107 9.71 6.39 10.01
CA GLY A 107 9.39 5.73 11.27
C GLY A 107 8.00 6.08 11.83
N GLU A 108 7.14 6.71 11.04
CA GLU A 108 5.76 7.07 11.41
C GLU A 108 4.85 5.84 11.47
N ILE A 109 5.18 4.82 10.68
CA ILE A 109 4.58 3.48 10.73
C ILE A 109 5.71 2.50 11.04
N PRO A 110 5.72 1.84 12.22
CA PRO A 110 6.74 0.86 12.56
C PRO A 110 6.76 -0.31 11.57
N PHE A 111 7.94 -0.68 11.12
CA PHE A 111 8.15 -1.82 10.23
C PHE A 111 9.51 -2.48 10.48
N SER A 112 9.62 -3.77 10.14
CA SER A 112 10.89 -4.52 10.25
C SER A 112 11.95 -3.95 9.32
N SER A 113 13.15 -3.69 9.85
CA SER A 113 14.31 -3.20 9.08
C SER A 113 15.52 -4.11 9.28
N PRO A 114 16.45 -4.21 8.32
CA PRO A 114 16.43 -3.56 7.01
C PRO A 114 15.33 -4.10 6.11
N CYS A 115 14.75 -3.25 5.22
CA CYS A 115 13.76 -3.72 4.26
C CYS A 115 13.90 -3.03 2.91
N VAL A 116 13.44 -3.71 1.84
CA VAL A 116 13.19 -3.09 0.54
C VAL A 116 11.76 -2.58 0.53
N VAL A 117 11.58 -1.30 0.22
CA VAL A 117 10.27 -0.65 0.06
C VAL A 117 9.78 -0.79 -1.39
N GLY A 118 8.65 -0.17 -1.70
CA GLY A 118 8.03 -0.21 -3.03
C GLY A 118 6.95 -1.27 -3.15
N HIS A 119 5.73 -0.81 -3.45
CA HIS A 119 4.54 -1.65 -3.47
C HIS A 119 3.58 -1.32 -4.62
N GLU A 120 4.01 -0.50 -5.58
CA GLU A 120 3.28 -0.17 -6.80
C GLU A 120 4.13 -0.63 -7.99
N ILE A 121 4.01 -1.87 -8.44
CA ILE A 121 4.92 -2.41 -9.45
C ILE A 121 4.22 -2.80 -10.74
N THR A 122 4.98 -2.64 -11.82
CA THR A 122 4.77 -3.37 -13.07
C THR A 122 6.06 -4.07 -13.47
N GLY A 123 5.94 -5.14 -14.20
CA GLY A 123 7.09 -5.91 -14.66
C GLY A 123 6.73 -7.06 -15.56
N GLU A 124 7.71 -7.91 -15.79
CA GLU A 124 7.61 -9.08 -16.65
C GLU A 124 7.81 -10.36 -15.82
N VAL A 125 6.98 -11.34 -16.02
CA VAL A 125 7.13 -12.67 -15.41
C VAL A 125 8.35 -13.35 -15.98
N VAL A 126 9.30 -13.75 -15.11
CA VAL A 126 10.53 -14.41 -15.54
C VAL A 126 10.64 -15.84 -15.06
N ASP A 127 9.97 -16.19 -13.95
CA ASP A 127 9.94 -17.57 -13.47
C ASP A 127 8.80 -17.82 -12.45
N HIS A 128 8.54 -19.09 -12.15
CA HIS A 128 7.59 -19.55 -11.16
C HIS A 128 8.27 -20.44 -10.14
N GLY A 129 7.77 -20.46 -8.92
CA GLY A 129 8.22 -21.38 -7.91
C GLY A 129 8.00 -22.86 -8.30
N ALA A 130 8.90 -23.72 -7.86
CA ALA A 130 8.76 -25.16 -8.07
C ALA A 130 7.40 -25.67 -7.55
N ASN A 131 6.79 -26.60 -8.26
CA ASN A 131 5.47 -27.16 -7.93
C ASN A 131 4.33 -26.15 -7.89
N THR A 132 4.46 -25.03 -8.59
CA THR A 132 3.36 -24.08 -8.77
C THR A 132 2.25 -24.73 -9.61
N ASP A 133 1.00 -24.47 -9.22
CA ASP A 133 -0.19 -24.99 -9.90
C ASP A 133 -0.16 -24.65 -11.41
N PRO A 134 -0.42 -25.62 -12.32
CA PRO A 134 -0.42 -25.38 -13.76
C PRO A 134 -1.37 -24.29 -14.22
N GLY A 135 -2.49 -24.07 -13.50
CA GLY A 135 -3.43 -22.99 -13.77
C GLY A 135 -2.83 -21.61 -13.53
N VAL A 136 -1.95 -21.48 -12.52
CA VAL A 136 -1.20 -20.24 -12.25
C VAL A 136 -0.18 -20.00 -13.37
N ILE A 137 0.58 -21.03 -13.77
CA ILE A 137 1.56 -20.93 -14.86
C ILE A 137 0.86 -20.53 -16.18
N LYS A 138 -0.28 -21.16 -16.47
CA LYS A 138 -1.09 -20.83 -17.65
C LYS A 138 -1.63 -19.40 -17.60
N ARG A 139 -1.98 -18.92 -16.42
CA ARG A 139 -2.50 -17.55 -16.22
C ARG A 139 -1.43 -16.48 -16.37
N PHE A 140 -0.21 -16.78 -15.94
CA PHE A 140 0.93 -15.87 -15.98
C PHE A 140 2.14 -16.52 -16.66
N PRO A 141 2.11 -16.81 -17.97
CA PRO A 141 3.25 -17.38 -18.69
C PRO A 141 4.51 -16.51 -18.53
N VAL A 142 5.69 -17.13 -18.56
CA VAL A 142 6.96 -16.40 -18.64
C VAL A 142 6.94 -15.45 -19.86
N GLY A 143 7.40 -14.22 -19.67
CA GLY A 143 7.33 -13.13 -20.64
C GLY A 143 6.06 -12.29 -20.55
N SER A 144 5.05 -12.69 -19.77
CA SER A 144 3.84 -11.88 -19.59
C SER A 144 4.14 -10.60 -18.85
N HIS A 145 3.52 -9.50 -19.28
CA HIS A 145 3.50 -8.25 -18.55
C HIS A 145 2.48 -8.33 -17.42
N VAL A 146 2.85 -7.85 -16.24
CA VAL A 146 2.01 -7.89 -15.05
C VAL A 146 2.05 -6.59 -14.25
N VAL A 147 0.98 -6.37 -13.50
CA VAL A 147 0.88 -5.37 -12.43
C VAL A 147 0.58 -6.09 -11.12
N GLY A 148 1.20 -5.65 -10.01
CA GLY A 148 1.02 -6.22 -8.69
C GLY A 148 0.20 -5.32 -7.78
N ALA A 149 -0.84 -5.88 -7.12
CA ALA A 149 -1.57 -5.20 -6.04
C ALA A 149 -0.78 -5.27 -4.74
N PHE A 150 -0.71 -4.14 -4.02
CA PHE A 150 0.05 -4.08 -2.77
C PHE A 150 -0.50 -4.99 -1.65
N ILE A 151 -1.79 -5.30 -1.68
CA ILE A 151 -2.38 -6.36 -0.86
C ILE A 151 -2.25 -7.66 -1.62
N MET A 152 -1.54 -8.59 -1.02
CA MET A 152 -1.24 -9.90 -1.57
C MET A 152 -2.10 -10.96 -0.86
N PRO A 153 -3.31 -11.31 -1.34
CA PRO A 153 -4.18 -12.23 -0.62
C PRO A 153 -3.66 -13.67 -0.67
N CYS A 154 -3.74 -14.38 0.46
CA CYS A 154 -3.37 -15.80 0.49
C CYS A 154 -4.38 -16.70 -0.27
N GLY A 155 -5.62 -16.25 -0.39
CA GLY A 155 -6.68 -16.94 -1.14
C GLY A 155 -7.49 -17.96 -0.33
N ASN A 156 -7.07 -18.34 0.88
CA ASN A 156 -7.64 -19.45 1.65
C ASN A 156 -8.00 -19.15 3.12
N CYS A 157 -7.67 -17.96 3.65
CA CYS A 157 -8.08 -17.56 4.99
C CYS A 157 -9.57 -17.19 5.03
N PHE A 158 -10.12 -17.02 6.24
CA PHE A 158 -11.52 -16.67 6.47
C PHE A 158 -12.01 -15.51 5.59
N PHE A 159 -11.29 -14.41 5.54
CA PHE A 159 -11.67 -13.25 4.76
C PHE A 159 -11.53 -13.48 3.24
N CYS A 160 -10.45 -14.12 2.80
CA CYS A 160 -10.27 -14.42 1.37
C CYS A 160 -11.38 -15.32 0.82
N VAL A 161 -11.81 -16.34 1.57
CA VAL A 161 -12.91 -17.22 1.17
C VAL A 161 -14.24 -16.47 1.08
N LYS A 162 -14.45 -15.43 1.91
CA LYS A 162 -15.61 -14.55 1.83
C LYS A 162 -15.52 -13.46 0.75
N GLY A 163 -14.44 -13.43 -0.02
CA GLY A 163 -14.21 -12.39 -1.02
C GLY A 163 -13.81 -11.02 -0.44
N GLN A 164 -13.40 -10.97 0.82
CA GLN A 164 -12.89 -9.78 1.53
C GLN A 164 -11.35 -9.83 1.61
N GLU A 165 -10.70 -9.89 0.46
CA GLU A 165 -9.24 -10.09 0.34
C GLU A 165 -8.42 -8.94 0.92
N ASP A 166 -8.99 -7.76 0.96
CA ASP A 166 -8.50 -6.55 1.62
C ASP A 166 -8.28 -6.71 3.13
N LEU A 167 -8.89 -7.75 3.74
CA LEU A 167 -8.72 -8.15 5.14
C LEU A 167 -7.95 -9.47 5.30
N CYS A 168 -7.13 -9.88 4.34
CA CYS A 168 -6.41 -11.15 4.35
C CYS A 168 -5.54 -11.32 5.60
N GLU A 169 -5.86 -12.33 6.43
CA GLU A 169 -5.15 -12.61 7.69
C GLU A 169 -3.66 -12.88 7.49
N ALA A 170 -3.31 -13.68 6.48
CA ALA A 170 -1.92 -14.00 6.20
C ALA A 170 -1.12 -12.77 5.74
N PHE A 171 -1.71 -11.91 4.91
CA PHE A 171 -1.06 -10.67 4.50
C PHE A 171 -0.71 -9.79 5.70
N PHE A 172 -1.65 -9.60 6.63
CA PHE A 172 -1.40 -8.78 7.81
C PHE A 172 -0.45 -9.44 8.81
N ALA A 173 -0.59 -10.75 9.05
CA ALA A 173 0.22 -11.46 10.06
C ALA A 173 1.68 -11.67 9.64
N TYR A 174 1.95 -11.82 8.35
CA TYR A 174 3.30 -12.12 7.84
C TYR A 174 3.92 -10.92 7.12
N ASN A 175 3.28 -10.42 6.06
CA ASN A 175 3.90 -9.37 5.27
C ASN A 175 3.87 -8.01 5.99
N ARG A 176 2.70 -7.55 6.44
CA ARG A 176 2.59 -6.24 7.11
C ARG A 176 3.26 -6.22 8.47
N ALA A 177 3.18 -7.29 9.26
CA ALA A 177 3.76 -7.33 10.59
C ALA A 177 5.26 -7.68 10.60
N LYS A 178 5.74 -8.49 9.64
CA LYS A 178 7.10 -9.07 9.69
C LYS A 178 7.94 -8.83 8.45
N GLY A 179 7.36 -8.35 7.35
CA GLY A 179 8.08 -8.16 6.08
C GLY A 179 8.49 -9.47 5.38
N THR A 180 7.70 -10.52 5.56
CA THR A 180 7.94 -11.87 5.00
C THR A 180 6.79 -12.30 4.11
N LEU A 181 6.95 -13.41 3.37
CA LEU A 181 5.83 -14.10 2.75
C LEU A 181 5.18 -15.08 3.75
N TYR A 182 4.20 -15.87 3.32
CA TYR A 182 3.28 -16.58 4.21
C TYR A 182 3.87 -17.81 4.91
N ASP A 183 5.06 -18.24 4.54
CA ASP A 183 5.89 -19.21 5.24
C ASP A 183 6.75 -18.61 6.36
N GLY A 184 6.66 -17.29 6.56
CA GLY A 184 7.43 -16.56 7.56
C GLY A 184 8.86 -16.19 7.13
N GLU A 185 9.21 -16.38 5.86
CA GLU A 185 10.55 -16.12 5.33
C GLU A 185 10.53 -14.95 4.32
N THR A 186 11.61 -14.16 4.32
CA THR A 186 11.90 -13.23 3.22
C THR A 186 12.43 -13.96 2.00
N ARG A 187 12.42 -13.30 0.85
CA ARG A 187 13.07 -13.79 -0.38
C ARG A 187 14.33 -13.01 -0.72
N LEU A 188 14.70 -12.01 0.10
CA LEU A 188 15.79 -11.10 -0.15
C LEU A 188 16.95 -11.37 0.82
N PHE A 189 18.14 -11.67 0.26
CA PHE A 189 19.37 -11.91 1.01
C PHE A 189 20.52 -11.12 0.39
N LEU A 190 21.22 -10.34 1.21
CA LEU A 190 22.39 -9.55 0.76
C LEU A 190 23.47 -10.48 0.21
N ARG A 191 24.02 -10.14 -0.95
CA ARG A 191 25.07 -10.94 -1.61
C ARG A 191 26.34 -11.08 -0.77
N ASN A 192 26.76 -10.00 -0.12
CA ASN A 192 28.04 -9.92 0.60
C ASN A 192 28.02 -10.62 1.97
N SER A 193 26.85 -10.79 2.57
CA SER A 193 26.74 -11.26 3.96
C SER A 193 25.71 -12.38 4.16
N GLY A 194 24.88 -12.68 3.17
CA GLY A 194 23.75 -13.61 3.31
C GLY A 194 22.69 -13.16 4.32
N LYS A 195 22.78 -11.93 4.83
CA LYS A 195 21.80 -11.42 5.80
C LYS A 195 20.45 -11.22 5.15
N PRO A 196 19.35 -11.58 5.84
CA PRO A 196 18.01 -11.36 5.35
C PRO A 196 17.67 -9.85 5.34
N VAL A 197 16.94 -9.44 4.32
CA VAL A 197 16.32 -8.11 4.20
C VAL A 197 14.83 -8.31 4.03
N TYR A 198 14.03 -7.57 4.77
CA TYR A 198 12.57 -7.73 4.76
C TYR A 198 11.93 -7.03 3.55
N MET A 199 10.65 -7.31 3.31
CA MET A 199 9.91 -6.81 2.15
C MET A 199 8.71 -6.00 2.63
N TYR A 200 8.72 -4.68 2.39
CA TYR A 200 7.51 -3.88 2.60
C TYR A 200 6.56 -4.12 1.42
N SER A 201 5.48 -4.87 1.65
CA SER A 201 4.66 -5.45 0.61
C SER A 201 5.51 -6.33 -0.32
N MET A 202 5.65 -5.97 -1.58
CA MET A 202 6.40 -6.73 -2.59
C MET A 202 7.92 -6.51 -2.54
N GLY A 203 8.39 -5.46 -1.85
CA GLY A 203 9.79 -5.06 -1.94
C GLY A 203 10.18 -4.68 -3.37
N GLY A 204 9.29 -3.96 -4.04
CA GLY A 204 9.33 -3.76 -5.49
C GLY A 204 10.33 -2.70 -5.98
N LEU A 205 10.97 -1.94 -5.06
CA LEU A 205 12.07 -1.03 -5.41
C LEU A 205 13.38 -1.82 -5.56
N ALA A 206 13.35 -2.85 -6.40
CA ALA A 206 14.42 -3.77 -6.72
C ALA A 206 14.27 -4.26 -8.18
N GLU A 207 15.38 -4.68 -8.79
CA GLU A 207 15.38 -5.16 -10.19
C GLU A 207 14.50 -6.42 -10.37
N TYR A 208 14.39 -7.24 -9.33
CA TYR A 208 13.49 -8.39 -9.32
C TYR A 208 12.77 -8.46 -7.96
N CYS A 209 11.55 -8.95 -7.97
CA CYS A 209 10.78 -9.23 -6.76
C CYS A 209 9.99 -10.53 -6.89
N VAL A 210 9.73 -11.18 -5.76
CA VAL A 210 8.90 -12.39 -5.68
C VAL A 210 7.54 -12.02 -5.10
N VAL A 211 6.48 -12.33 -5.84
CA VAL A 211 5.11 -11.95 -5.49
C VAL A 211 4.20 -13.18 -5.54
N PRO A 212 3.33 -13.40 -4.54
CA PRO A 212 2.28 -14.40 -4.64
C PRO A 212 1.38 -14.15 -5.85
N ALA A 213 1.10 -15.19 -6.64
CA ALA A 213 0.34 -15.07 -7.89
C ALA A 213 -1.05 -14.43 -7.72
N ASN A 214 -1.65 -14.57 -6.52
CA ASN A 214 -2.96 -13.96 -6.20
C ASN A 214 -2.95 -12.42 -6.15
N ALA A 215 -1.75 -11.82 -6.09
CA ALA A 215 -1.61 -10.36 -6.10
C ALA A 215 -1.43 -9.77 -7.51
N LEU A 216 -1.38 -10.61 -8.54
CA LEU A 216 -1.03 -10.20 -9.90
C LEU A 216 -2.25 -10.14 -10.82
N ALA A 217 -2.21 -9.20 -11.75
CA ALA A 217 -3.04 -9.21 -12.96
C ALA A 217 -2.15 -9.05 -14.20
N LEU A 218 -2.58 -9.63 -15.31
CA LEU A 218 -1.95 -9.40 -16.61
C LEU A 218 -2.10 -7.93 -16.99
N LEU A 219 -1.04 -7.35 -17.51
CA LEU A 219 -1.02 -6.00 -18.05
C LEU A 219 -0.96 -6.11 -19.58
N PRO A 220 -1.95 -5.58 -20.33
CA PRO A 220 -1.89 -5.56 -21.79
C PRO A 220 -0.67 -4.78 -22.32
N GLU A 221 -0.10 -5.20 -23.43
CA GLU A 221 1.03 -4.52 -24.08
C GLU A 221 0.71 -3.07 -24.49
N SER A 222 -0.57 -2.76 -24.68
CA SER A 222 -1.05 -1.40 -24.97
C SER A 222 -0.85 -0.42 -23.82
N LEU A 223 -0.64 -0.93 -22.57
CA LEU A 223 -0.43 -0.12 -21.39
C LEU A 223 1.07 -0.03 -21.05
N PRO A 224 1.62 1.20 -20.92
CA PRO A 224 3.03 1.38 -20.57
C PRO A 224 3.31 0.92 -19.14
N TYR A 225 4.48 0.33 -18.88
CA TYR A 225 4.89 -0.12 -17.57
C TYR A 225 4.92 1.03 -16.53
N SER A 226 5.54 2.15 -16.90
CA SER A 226 5.78 3.25 -15.96
C SER A 226 4.49 3.78 -15.37
N GLU A 227 3.58 4.28 -16.20
CA GLU A 227 2.32 4.86 -15.73
C GLU A 227 1.38 3.82 -15.13
N SER A 228 1.46 2.58 -15.60
CA SER A 228 0.59 1.50 -15.11
C SER A 228 0.97 0.98 -13.73
N ALA A 229 2.15 1.30 -13.20
CA ALA A 229 2.54 0.90 -11.85
C ALA A 229 1.55 1.40 -10.78
N ILE A 230 0.94 2.58 -10.99
CA ILE A 230 -0.06 3.16 -10.06
C ILE A 230 -1.34 2.33 -9.95
N LEU A 231 -1.60 1.45 -10.92
CA LEU A 231 -2.79 0.58 -10.90
C LEU A 231 -2.78 -0.38 -9.71
N GLY A 232 -1.58 -0.76 -9.22
CA GLY A 232 -1.41 -1.70 -8.10
C GLY A 232 -1.65 -1.11 -6.71
N CYS A 233 -1.66 0.21 -6.56
CA CYS A 233 -1.91 0.87 -5.27
C CYS A 233 -2.85 2.06 -5.41
N ALA A 234 -2.45 3.16 -6.07
CA ALA A 234 -3.24 4.38 -6.06
C ALA A 234 -4.64 4.18 -6.67
N VAL A 235 -4.71 3.61 -7.87
CA VAL A 235 -5.98 3.33 -8.55
C VAL A 235 -6.73 2.19 -7.88
N PHE A 236 -6.03 1.13 -7.49
CA PHE A 236 -6.59 -0.02 -6.79
C PHE A 236 -7.25 0.37 -5.45
N THR A 237 -6.59 1.22 -4.66
CA THR A 237 -7.13 1.75 -3.40
C THR A 237 -8.36 2.62 -3.63
N ALA A 238 -8.30 3.50 -4.61
CA ALA A 238 -9.43 4.34 -4.97
C ALA A 238 -10.62 3.50 -5.46
N TYR A 239 -10.36 2.47 -6.27
CA TYR A 239 -11.40 1.57 -6.75
C TYR A 239 -12.07 0.82 -5.59
N GLY A 240 -11.30 0.24 -4.67
CA GLY A 240 -11.82 -0.44 -3.49
C GLY A 240 -12.68 0.48 -2.62
N ALA A 241 -12.21 1.71 -2.39
CA ALA A 241 -12.94 2.71 -1.62
C ALA A 241 -14.29 3.08 -2.25
N MET A 242 -14.30 3.37 -3.55
CA MET A 242 -15.53 3.80 -4.23
C MET A 242 -16.51 2.65 -4.44
N ARG A 243 -16.00 1.44 -4.74
CA ARG A 243 -16.85 0.28 -5.01
C ARG A 243 -17.36 -0.41 -3.75
N HIS A 244 -16.47 -0.68 -2.77
CA HIS A 244 -16.79 -1.55 -1.63
C HIS A 244 -17.14 -0.77 -0.36
N ALA A 245 -16.44 0.35 -0.07
CA ALA A 245 -16.71 1.15 1.11
C ALA A 245 -17.81 2.18 0.85
N ALA A 246 -17.67 3.01 -0.18
CA ALA A 246 -18.69 3.97 -0.56
C ALA A 246 -19.95 3.30 -1.15
N GLU A 247 -19.80 2.14 -1.82
CA GLU A 247 -20.89 1.54 -2.63
C GLU A 247 -21.54 2.60 -3.50
N MET A 248 -20.69 3.33 -4.20
CA MET A 248 -21.09 4.50 -4.97
C MET A 248 -22.10 4.15 -6.06
N ARG A 249 -23.08 5.00 -6.27
CA ARG A 249 -24.14 4.84 -7.27
C ARG A 249 -24.09 5.98 -8.29
N ALA A 250 -24.55 5.71 -9.49
CA ALA A 250 -24.75 6.75 -10.48
C ALA A 250 -25.73 7.82 -9.95
N GLY A 251 -25.35 9.09 -10.11
CA GLY A 251 -26.08 10.24 -9.57
C GLY A 251 -25.59 10.71 -8.19
N ASP A 252 -24.78 9.93 -7.46
CA ASP A 252 -24.21 10.39 -6.20
C ASP A 252 -23.27 11.62 -6.43
N SER A 253 -23.29 12.53 -5.48
CA SER A 253 -22.34 13.63 -5.38
C SER A 253 -21.16 13.23 -4.49
N VAL A 254 -19.94 13.57 -4.90
CA VAL A 254 -18.70 13.10 -4.25
C VAL A 254 -17.78 14.27 -3.92
N ALA A 255 -17.25 14.32 -2.70
CA ALA A 255 -16.13 15.18 -2.34
C ALA A 255 -14.88 14.33 -2.04
N VAL A 256 -13.73 14.72 -2.61
CA VAL A 256 -12.44 14.05 -2.38
C VAL A 256 -11.50 15.04 -1.71
N ILE A 257 -11.14 14.75 -0.45
CA ILE A 257 -10.27 15.58 0.39
C ILE A 257 -8.84 15.03 0.33
N GLY A 258 -7.95 15.80 -0.31
CA GLY A 258 -6.61 15.41 -0.70
C GLY A 258 -6.57 14.78 -2.09
N VAL A 259 -6.11 15.54 -3.10
CA VAL A 259 -6.06 15.08 -4.50
C VAL A 259 -4.62 14.76 -4.95
N GLY A 260 -3.87 14.05 -4.10
CA GLY A 260 -2.64 13.36 -4.46
C GLY A 260 -2.92 12.10 -5.30
N GLY A 261 -2.00 11.12 -5.34
CA GLY A 261 -2.13 9.94 -6.20
C GLY A 261 -3.44 9.16 -6.01
N VAL A 262 -3.82 8.85 -4.76
CA VAL A 262 -5.07 8.12 -4.47
C VAL A 262 -6.29 8.99 -4.73
N GLY A 263 -6.29 10.25 -4.24
CA GLY A 263 -7.44 11.14 -4.42
C GLY A 263 -7.70 11.47 -5.89
N SER A 264 -6.68 11.71 -6.70
CA SER A 264 -6.78 11.89 -8.16
C SER A 264 -7.42 10.67 -8.84
N SER A 265 -7.11 9.48 -8.35
CA SER A 265 -7.72 8.24 -8.83
C SER A 265 -9.19 8.13 -8.40
N CYS A 266 -9.54 8.59 -7.18
CA CYS A 266 -10.93 8.66 -6.72
C CYS A 266 -11.78 9.57 -7.61
N LEU A 267 -11.26 10.73 -8.07
CA LEU A 267 -11.98 11.61 -8.99
C LEU A 267 -12.35 10.89 -10.30
N GLN A 268 -11.38 10.21 -10.89
CA GLN A 268 -11.57 9.49 -12.15
C GLN A 268 -12.56 8.32 -12.01
N ILE A 269 -12.48 7.59 -10.90
CA ILE A 269 -13.41 6.46 -10.62
C ILE A 269 -14.81 7.00 -10.32
N ALA A 270 -14.94 8.09 -9.55
CA ALA A 270 -16.22 8.74 -9.31
C ALA A 270 -16.92 9.12 -10.62
N ARG A 271 -16.16 9.72 -11.54
CA ARG A 271 -16.66 10.04 -12.89
C ARG A 271 -17.09 8.78 -13.65
N ALA A 272 -16.24 7.74 -13.64
CA ALA A 272 -16.54 6.47 -14.32
C ALA A 272 -17.77 5.76 -13.76
N PHE A 273 -18.06 5.92 -12.47
CA PHE A 273 -19.23 5.36 -11.80
C PHE A 273 -20.49 6.23 -11.93
N GLY A 274 -20.40 7.36 -12.64
CA GLY A 274 -21.52 8.22 -12.93
C GLY A 274 -21.90 9.19 -11.82
N ALA A 275 -20.90 9.70 -11.05
CA ALA A 275 -21.13 10.79 -10.11
C ALA A 275 -21.76 11.99 -10.81
N SER A 276 -22.75 12.61 -10.17
CA SER A 276 -23.40 13.84 -10.68
C SER A 276 -22.48 15.04 -10.50
N GLU A 277 -21.82 15.13 -9.34
CA GLU A 277 -20.90 16.20 -8.97
C GLU A 277 -19.65 15.61 -8.30
N ILE A 278 -18.49 16.16 -8.65
CA ILE A 278 -17.19 15.72 -8.12
C ILE A 278 -16.42 16.94 -7.63
N ILE A 279 -16.29 17.09 -6.31
CA ILE A 279 -15.60 18.20 -5.68
C ILE A 279 -14.20 17.74 -5.26
N ALA A 280 -13.16 18.38 -5.80
CA ALA A 280 -11.79 18.19 -5.40
C ALA A 280 -11.39 19.19 -4.32
N VAL A 281 -10.81 18.72 -3.22
CA VAL A 281 -10.35 19.55 -2.10
C VAL A 281 -8.86 19.32 -1.87
N ASP A 282 -8.06 20.38 -1.93
CA ASP A 282 -6.62 20.35 -1.58
C ASP A 282 -6.18 21.74 -1.10
N VAL A 283 -4.96 21.84 -0.61
CA VAL A 283 -4.33 23.12 -0.21
C VAL A 283 -3.47 23.73 -1.33
N GLN A 284 -3.19 23.01 -2.40
CA GLN A 284 -2.34 23.41 -3.50
C GLN A 284 -3.16 23.67 -4.77
N ASP A 285 -3.12 24.91 -5.27
CA ASP A 285 -3.86 25.27 -6.48
C ASP A 285 -3.43 24.47 -7.71
N GLU A 286 -2.15 24.10 -7.81
CA GLU A 286 -1.64 23.27 -8.91
C GLU A 286 -2.31 21.88 -8.94
N LYS A 287 -2.47 21.24 -7.79
CA LYS A 287 -3.19 19.97 -7.68
C LYS A 287 -4.68 20.11 -8.01
N LEU A 288 -5.29 21.22 -7.58
CA LEU A 288 -6.69 21.53 -7.91
C LEU A 288 -6.88 21.77 -9.41
N ASN A 289 -5.95 22.44 -10.08
CA ASN A 289 -5.97 22.62 -11.53
C ASN A 289 -5.85 21.28 -12.26
N ASN A 290 -4.93 20.40 -11.81
CA ASN A 290 -4.82 19.05 -12.37
C ASN A 290 -6.09 18.22 -12.11
N ALA A 291 -6.71 18.34 -10.93
CA ALA A 291 -7.94 17.63 -10.58
C ALA A 291 -9.09 17.90 -11.56
N ARG A 292 -9.19 19.10 -12.12
CA ARG A 292 -10.18 19.43 -13.17
C ARG A 292 -9.98 18.58 -14.43
N THR A 293 -8.74 18.33 -14.84
CA THR A 293 -8.43 17.49 -16.00
C THR A 293 -8.76 16.01 -15.74
N LEU A 294 -8.80 15.61 -14.46
CA LEU A 294 -9.08 14.25 -13.99
C LEU A 294 -10.55 14.01 -13.63
N GLY A 295 -11.43 15.00 -13.85
CA GLY A 295 -12.86 14.82 -13.74
C GLY A 295 -13.54 15.57 -12.60
N ALA A 296 -12.83 16.41 -11.84
CA ALA A 296 -13.46 17.28 -10.85
C ALA A 296 -14.34 18.32 -11.54
N THR A 297 -15.60 18.42 -11.12
CA THR A 297 -16.54 19.48 -11.58
C THR A 297 -16.27 20.76 -10.82
N HIS A 298 -15.86 20.67 -9.57
CA HIS A 298 -15.56 21.79 -8.68
C HIS A 298 -14.28 21.58 -7.89
N THR A 299 -13.68 22.68 -7.45
CA THR A 299 -12.46 22.65 -6.64
C THR A 299 -12.58 23.62 -5.47
N ILE A 300 -12.06 23.20 -4.30
CA ILE A 300 -12.01 24.02 -3.07
C ILE A 300 -10.57 24.03 -2.56
N ASN A 301 -10.01 25.23 -2.37
CA ASN A 301 -8.72 25.38 -1.70
C ASN A 301 -8.95 25.51 -0.18
N ALA A 302 -8.60 24.47 0.57
CA ALA A 302 -8.85 24.38 2.01
C ALA A 302 -8.03 25.36 2.87
N LEU A 303 -7.06 26.09 2.32
CA LEU A 303 -6.39 27.21 2.99
C LEU A 303 -7.17 28.52 2.85
N LYS A 304 -8.03 28.63 1.84
CA LYS A 304 -8.74 29.86 1.50
C LYS A 304 -10.20 29.83 1.91
N GLU A 305 -10.79 28.62 2.05
CA GLU A 305 -12.23 28.42 2.22
C GLU A 305 -12.49 27.34 3.28
N ASP A 306 -13.55 27.50 4.08
CA ASP A 306 -14.06 26.41 4.92
C ASP A 306 -14.71 25.34 4.04
N VAL A 307 -14.20 24.12 4.11
CA VAL A 307 -14.58 23.05 3.18
C VAL A 307 -16.04 22.60 3.38
N PRO A 308 -16.51 22.27 4.58
CA PRO A 308 -17.90 21.90 4.80
C PRO A 308 -18.90 23.00 4.42
N ASP A 309 -18.62 24.24 4.79
CA ASP A 309 -19.50 25.37 4.49
C ASP A 309 -19.55 25.66 2.99
N LYS A 310 -18.41 25.58 2.31
CA LYS A 310 -18.35 25.78 0.85
C LYS A 310 -19.08 24.67 0.10
N ILE A 311 -18.95 23.42 0.52
CA ILE A 311 -19.70 22.29 -0.07
C ILE A 311 -21.19 22.52 0.10
N LYS A 312 -21.66 22.87 1.31
CA LYS A 312 -23.08 23.11 1.57
C LYS A 312 -23.61 24.30 0.81
N ALA A 313 -22.85 25.41 0.71
CA ALA A 313 -23.23 26.59 -0.07
C ALA A 313 -23.33 26.26 -1.56
N HIS A 314 -22.36 25.53 -2.12
CA HIS A 314 -22.38 25.11 -3.51
C HIS A 314 -23.61 24.25 -3.86
N PHE A 315 -23.98 23.33 -2.97
CA PHE A 315 -25.18 22.51 -3.13
C PHE A 315 -26.48 23.20 -2.68
N GLY A 316 -26.42 24.47 -2.25
CA GLY A 316 -27.60 25.24 -1.86
C GLY A 316 -28.68 25.26 -2.93
N GLU A 317 -28.28 25.42 -4.18
CA GLU A 317 -29.19 25.43 -5.35
C GLU A 317 -29.65 24.02 -5.75
N ILE A 318 -28.78 23.00 -5.68
CA ILE A 318 -29.05 21.65 -6.18
C ILE A 318 -29.63 20.73 -5.08
N THR A 319 -29.09 20.77 -3.87
CA THR A 319 -29.46 19.87 -2.78
C THR A 319 -30.04 20.56 -1.55
N GLY A 320 -30.29 21.86 -1.62
CA GLY A 320 -30.75 22.67 -0.49
C GLY A 320 -29.72 22.77 0.64
N GLY A 321 -28.44 22.80 0.32
CA GLY A 321 -27.35 22.99 1.29
C GLY A 321 -27.05 21.78 2.17
N ARG A 322 -27.43 20.56 1.74
CA ARG A 322 -27.33 19.36 2.57
C ARG A 322 -25.93 18.76 2.68
N GLY A 323 -25.03 19.00 1.72
CA GLY A 323 -23.74 18.35 1.59
C GLY A 323 -23.75 17.22 0.54
N VAL A 324 -22.64 16.45 0.42
CA VAL A 324 -22.46 15.39 -0.58
C VAL A 324 -22.96 14.02 -0.10
N ASP A 325 -23.26 13.12 -1.03
CA ASP A 325 -23.61 11.71 -0.74
C ASP A 325 -22.43 10.94 -0.15
N VAL A 326 -21.25 11.14 -0.73
CA VAL A 326 -19.99 10.48 -0.35
C VAL A 326 -18.89 11.52 -0.21
N ALA A 327 -18.20 11.52 0.91
CA ALA A 327 -16.93 12.22 1.06
C ALA A 327 -15.80 11.20 1.29
N VAL A 328 -14.66 11.42 0.63
CA VAL A 328 -13.48 10.55 0.72
C VAL A 328 -12.33 11.35 1.33
N GLU A 329 -11.73 10.83 2.37
CA GLU A 329 -10.55 11.37 3.04
C GLU A 329 -9.31 10.58 2.61
N ALA A 330 -8.33 11.24 1.95
CA ALA A 330 -7.16 10.60 1.36
C ALA A 330 -5.82 11.17 1.86
N LEU A 331 -5.79 11.74 3.07
CA LEU A 331 -4.60 12.37 3.67
C LEU A 331 -4.16 11.74 5.00
N GLY A 332 -5.13 11.23 5.80
CA GLY A 332 -4.85 10.66 7.12
C GLY A 332 -4.56 11.69 8.20
N ARG A 333 -5.33 12.78 8.27
CA ARG A 333 -5.17 13.81 9.31
C ARG A 333 -6.44 13.99 10.13
N PRO A 334 -6.34 14.25 11.46
CA PRO A 334 -7.53 14.53 12.29
C PRO A 334 -8.40 15.65 11.74
N SER A 335 -7.80 16.73 11.22
CA SER A 335 -8.52 17.86 10.63
C SER A 335 -9.30 17.48 9.38
N THR A 336 -8.70 16.70 8.48
CA THR A 336 -9.36 16.25 7.24
C THR A 336 -10.40 15.16 7.49
N PHE A 337 -10.21 14.33 8.54
CA PHE A 337 -11.24 13.43 9.05
C PHE A 337 -12.51 14.23 9.44
N MET A 338 -12.35 15.32 10.22
CA MET A 338 -13.47 16.17 10.61
C MET A 338 -14.11 16.87 9.40
N GLN A 339 -13.30 17.39 8.47
CA GLN A 339 -13.82 18.00 7.23
C GLN A 339 -14.66 16.99 6.45
N CYS A 340 -14.17 15.75 6.30
CA CYS A 340 -14.88 14.69 5.60
C CYS A 340 -16.23 14.37 6.23
N THR A 341 -16.28 14.17 7.55
CA THR A 341 -17.51 13.83 8.28
C THR A 341 -18.54 14.97 8.28
N LYS A 342 -18.09 16.24 8.26
CA LYS A 342 -18.97 17.42 8.21
C LYS A 342 -19.45 17.77 6.81
N SER A 343 -18.81 17.25 5.76
CA SER A 343 -19.13 17.58 4.37
C SER A 343 -20.27 16.75 3.78
N ILE A 344 -20.62 15.63 4.42
CA ILE A 344 -21.66 14.72 3.95
C ILE A 344 -23.07 15.17 4.38
N ARG A 345 -24.06 14.80 3.58
CA ARG A 345 -25.47 14.98 3.93
C ARG A 345 -25.92 14.01 5.02
N ASP A 346 -27.13 14.21 5.53
CA ASP A 346 -27.79 13.24 6.40
C ASP A 346 -27.91 11.89 5.69
N GLY A 347 -27.53 10.79 6.36
CA GLY A 347 -27.46 9.44 5.81
C GLY A 347 -26.29 9.22 4.84
N GLY A 348 -25.42 10.22 4.62
CA GLY A 348 -24.26 10.13 3.75
C GLY A 348 -23.12 9.25 4.30
N LYS A 349 -22.10 9.07 3.48
CA LYS A 349 -20.94 8.19 3.76
C LYS A 349 -19.64 8.98 3.77
N ALA A 350 -18.89 8.90 4.88
CA ALA A 350 -17.52 9.40 4.99
C ALA A 350 -16.55 8.20 4.92
N VAL A 351 -15.77 8.12 3.85
CA VAL A 351 -14.83 7.02 3.58
C VAL A 351 -13.42 7.47 3.89
N MET A 352 -12.76 6.78 4.82
CA MET A 352 -11.41 7.06 5.28
C MET A 352 -10.41 6.12 4.61
N ILE A 353 -9.50 6.67 3.81
CA ILE A 353 -8.45 5.93 3.09
C ILE A 353 -7.06 6.34 3.61
N GLY A 354 -6.90 7.63 3.95
CA GLY A 354 -5.62 8.19 4.35
C GLY A 354 -5.05 7.49 5.58
N LEU A 355 -3.78 7.07 5.51
CA LEU A 355 -3.06 6.53 6.66
C LEU A 355 -2.47 7.67 7.48
N ALA A 356 -2.66 7.62 8.78
CA ALA A 356 -2.10 8.56 9.75
C ALA A 356 -0.87 7.96 10.44
N SER A 357 -0.06 8.82 11.07
CA SER A 357 0.99 8.37 11.99
C SER A 357 0.38 7.55 13.13
N SER A 358 1.14 6.56 13.61
CA SER A 358 0.69 5.68 14.70
C SER A 358 0.21 6.49 15.93
N GLY A 359 -0.96 6.14 16.46
CA GLY A 359 -1.58 6.82 17.59
C GLY A 359 -2.41 8.06 17.26
N SER A 360 -2.51 8.48 16.00
CA SER A 360 -3.40 9.60 15.61
C SER A 360 -4.87 9.21 15.81
N MET A 361 -5.65 10.15 16.35
CA MET A 361 -7.08 9.97 16.66
C MET A 361 -7.91 11.00 15.90
N GLY A 362 -9.07 10.58 15.38
CA GLY A 362 -10.08 11.46 14.80
C GLY A 362 -11.27 11.61 15.76
N GLU A 363 -11.81 12.82 15.88
CA GLU A 363 -12.95 13.10 16.75
C GLU A 363 -14.25 13.17 15.95
N ILE A 364 -15.35 12.75 16.57
CA ILE A 364 -16.69 12.89 16.00
C ILE A 364 -17.71 13.28 17.08
N ASP A 365 -18.63 14.19 16.72
CA ASP A 365 -19.83 14.46 17.52
C ASP A 365 -20.77 13.25 17.46
N ILE A 366 -20.96 12.60 18.61
CA ILE A 366 -21.82 11.41 18.74
C ILE A 366 -23.27 11.73 18.38
N ASN A 367 -23.80 12.89 18.80
CA ASN A 367 -25.18 13.29 18.48
C ASN A 367 -25.35 13.57 17.00
N HIS A 368 -24.34 14.17 16.36
CA HIS A 368 -24.33 14.37 14.92
C HIS A 368 -24.34 13.02 14.19
N LEU A 369 -23.45 12.10 14.56
CA LEU A 369 -23.40 10.75 13.99
C LEU A 369 -24.77 10.04 14.08
N VAL A 370 -25.36 10.02 15.30
CA VAL A 370 -26.59 9.26 15.55
C VAL A 370 -27.82 9.93 14.92
N ARG A 371 -28.03 11.23 15.15
CA ARG A 371 -29.22 11.95 14.67
C ARG A 371 -29.26 12.11 13.16
N ARG A 372 -28.10 12.23 12.52
CA ARG A 372 -27.95 12.42 11.08
C ARG A 372 -27.70 11.10 10.35
N GLN A 373 -27.64 9.97 11.07
CA GLN A 373 -27.43 8.62 10.50
C GLN A 373 -26.20 8.53 9.59
N ILE A 374 -25.12 9.24 9.97
CA ILE A 374 -23.87 9.31 9.20
C ILE A 374 -23.16 7.97 9.27
N LYS A 375 -22.56 7.55 8.15
CA LYS A 375 -21.73 6.34 8.06
C LYS A 375 -20.28 6.75 7.94
N ILE A 376 -19.43 6.27 8.86
CA ILE A 376 -17.97 6.41 8.78
C ILE A 376 -17.40 5.05 8.49
N ILE A 377 -16.66 4.93 7.40
CA ILE A 377 -16.22 3.66 6.84
C ILE A 377 -14.72 3.75 6.55
N GLY A 378 -13.94 2.82 7.13
CA GLY A 378 -12.54 2.64 6.74
C GLY A 378 -12.44 1.86 5.43
N SER A 379 -11.44 2.19 4.60
CA SER A 379 -11.14 1.47 3.37
C SER A 379 -9.63 1.30 3.22
N TYR A 380 -9.17 0.09 2.94
CA TYR A 380 -7.76 -0.22 2.79
C TYR A 380 -7.52 -1.07 1.54
N GLY A 381 -7.04 -0.45 0.46
CA GLY A 381 -6.82 -1.10 -0.82
C GLY A 381 -8.09 -1.59 -1.49
N GLY A 382 -8.01 -2.77 -2.08
CA GLY A 382 -9.10 -3.46 -2.78
C GLY A 382 -8.91 -4.97 -2.73
N ARG A 383 -9.70 -5.71 -3.51
CA ARG A 383 -9.70 -7.17 -3.58
C ARG A 383 -8.91 -7.64 -4.80
N ALA A 384 -7.65 -8.01 -4.59
CA ALA A 384 -6.66 -8.16 -5.67
C ALA A 384 -7.12 -9.07 -6.82
N ARG A 385 -7.66 -10.26 -6.53
CA ARG A 385 -8.13 -11.20 -7.57
C ARG A 385 -9.37 -10.72 -8.31
N GLN A 386 -10.20 -9.90 -7.67
CA GLN A 386 -11.45 -9.40 -8.23
C GLN A 386 -11.29 -8.05 -8.91
N ASP A 387 -10.65 -7.10 -8.21
CA ASP A 387 -10.64 -5.69 -8.61
C ASP A 387 -9.47 -5.36 -9.55
N LEU A 388 -8.27 -5.93 -9.32
CA LEU A 388 -7.10 -5.55 -10.12
C LEU A 388 -7.29 -5.83 -11.63
N PRO A 389 -7.84 -6.99 -12.05
CA PRO A 389 -8.15 -7.22 -13.46
C PRO A 389 -9.19 -6.22 -14.01
N GLN A 390 -10.15 -5.77 -13.19
CA GLN A 390 -11.12 -4.75 -13.62
C GLN A 390 -10.47 -3.38 -13.76
N VAL A 391 -9.60 -3.02 -12.81
CA VAL A 391 -8.82 -1.77 -12.86
C VAL A 391 -7.96 -1.72 -14.12
N VAL A 392 -7.26 -2.81 -14.45
CA VAL A 392 -6.47 -2.91 -15.69
C VAL A 392 -7.35 -2.75 -16.93
N LYS A 393 -8.50 -3.43 -16.96
CA LYS A 393 -9.45 -3.31 -18.07
C LYS A 393 -9.99 -1.90 -18.26
N LEU A 394 -10.28 -1.19 -17.16
CA LEU A 394 -10.71 0.21 -17.20
C LEU A 394 -9.58 1.13 -17.70
N ALA A 395 -8.33 0.86 -17.29
CA ALA A 395 -7.17 1.59 -17.79
C ALA A 395 -6.97 1.38 -19.30
N GLU A 396 -7.06 0.15 -19.78
CA GLU A 396 -6.97 -0.20 -21.22
C GLU A 396 -8.05 0.51 -22.05
N ARG A 397 -9.24 0.75 -21.47
CA ARG A 397 -10.33 1.49 -22.10
C ARG A 397 -10.18 3.01 -22.02
N GLY A 398 -9.09 3.52 -21.45
CA GLY A 398 -8.82 4.94 -21.31
C GLY A 398 -9.69 5.66 -20.28
N ILE A 399 -10.32 4.91 -19.35
CA ILE A 399 -11.09 5.50 -18.25
C ILE A 399 -10.19 6.26 -17.29
N PHE A 400 -8.94 5.82 -17.13
CA PHE A 400 -7.94 6.51 -16.32
C PHE A 400 -6.96 7.25 -17.21
N ASN A 401 -6.79 8.54 -16.96
CA ASN A 401 -5.72 9.33 -17.56
C ASN A 401 -4.42 9.10 -16.77
N LEU A 402 -3.75 7.99 -17.06
CA LEU A 402 -2.53 7.59 -16.36
C LEU A 402 -1.40 8.62 -16.56
N GLN A 403 -1.30 9.21 -17.74
CA GLN A 403 -0.26 10.20 -18.05
C GLN A 403 -0.40 11.46 -17.17
N ASN A 404 -1.60 12.02 -17.04
CA ASN A 404 -1.82 13.20 -16.20
C ASN A 404 -1.79 12.87 -14.69
N THR A 405 -1.90 11.59 -14.33
CA THR A 405 -1.79 11.16 -12.93
C THR A 405 -0.32 11.00 -12.52
N VAL A 406 0.59 10.70 -13.46
CA VAL A 406 2.02 10.57 -13.22
C VAL A 406 2.72 11.87 -13.62
N SER A 407 3.17 12.65 -12.64
CA SER A 407 3.79 13.95 -12.87
C SER A 407 5.32 13.92 -12.90
N ARG A 408 5.94 12.84 -12.44
CA ARG A 408 7.38 12.67 -12.40
C ARG A 408 7.79 11.24 -12.69
N LYS A 409 8.83 11.07 -13.51
CA LYS A 409 9.57 9.83 -13.70
C LYS A 409 11.04 10.05 -13.38
N CYS A 410 11.69 9.08 -12.80
CA CYS A 410 13.11 9.12 -12.48
C CYS A 410 13.74 7.73 -12.60
N LYS A 411 15.07 7.67 -12.69
CA LYS A 411 15.82 6.42 -12.72
C LYS A 411 15.90 5.77 -11.35
N PHE A 412 16.26 4.51 -11.30
CA PHE A 412 16.39 3.73 -10.08
C PHE A 412 17.31 4.39 -9.04
N GLU A 413 18.43 4.92 -9.49
CA GLU A 413 19.44 5.59 -8.66
C GLU A 413 18.92 6.90 -8.05
N GLU A 414 17.86 7.49 -8.60
CA GLU A 414 17.26 8.76 -8.16
C GLU A 414 16.08 8.58 -7.19
N ALA A 415 15.81 7.34 -6.73
CA ALA A 415 14.66 7.03 -5.87
C ALA A 415 14.60 7.92 -4.62
N ASN A 416 15.74 8.18 -3.94
CA ASN A 416 15.79 9.09 -2.80
C ASN A 416 15.27 10.48 -3.13
N SER A 417 15.65 11.04 -4.28
CA SER A 417 15.19 12.36 -4.72
C SER A 417 13.68 12.38 -4.97
N ALA A 418 13.09 11.28 -5.45
CA ALA A 418 11.65 11.19 -5.66
C ALA A 418 10.89 11.14 -4.32
N TYR A 419 11.39 10.42 -3.32
CA TYR A 419 10.81 10.44 -1.96
C TYR A 419 10.98 11.78 -1.27
N ASP A 420 12.10 12.48 -1.46
CA ASP A 420 12.31 13.84 -0.96
C ASP A 420 11.31 14.84 -1.55
N ASP A 421 11.06 14.77 -2.85
CA ASP A 421 10.07 15.65 -3.48
C ASP A 421 8.64 15.30 -3.07
N LEU A 422 8.35 14.01 -2.85
CA LEU A 422 7.08 13.59 -2.27
C LEU A 422 6.90 14.16 -0.86
N ASN A 423 7.92 14.07 -0.01
CA ASN A 423 7.90 14.61 1.35
C ASN A 423 7.72 16.14 1.39
N LYS A 424 8.29 16.83 0.42
CA LYS A 424 8.16 18.30 0.25
C LYS A 424 6.86 18.72 -0.45
N GLY A 425 5.99 17.77 -0.79
CA GLY A 425 4.71 18.04 -1.45
C GLY A 425 4.81 18.52 -2.90
N LYS A 426 5.96 18.36 -3.56
CA LYS A 426 6.19 18.80 -4.94
C LYS A 426 5.59 17.88 -6.01
N ILE A 427 5.12 16.70 -5.62
CA ILE A 427 4.54 15.74 -6.56
C ILE A 427 3.05 16.06 -6.75
N VAL A 428 2.66 16.33 -7.99
CA VAL A 428 1.27 16.50 -8.41
C VAL A 428 0.77 15.17 -8.96
N GLY A 429 -0.03 14.44 -8.16
CA GLY A 429 -0.40 13.06 -8.51
C GLY A 429 0.60 12.03 -8.01
N ARG A 430 1.34 11.35 -8.88
CA ARG A 430 2.29 10.28 -8.52
C ARG A 430 3.65 10.45 -9.20
N ALA A 431 4.71 10.02 -8.52
CA ALA A 431 6.03 9.81 -9.12
C ALA A 431 6.30 8.33 -9.36
N ILE A 432 7.09 8.01 -10.38
CA ILE A 432 7.49 6.65 -10.77
C ILE A 432 9.00 6.56 -10.84
N VAL A 433 9.54 5.50 -10.27
CA VAL A 433 10.92 5.05 -10.47
C VAL A 433 10.95 4.01 -11.57
N GLU A 434 11.65 4.29 -12.66
CA GLU A 434 11.92 3.34 -13.75
C GLU A 434 13.15 2.52 -13.35
N ILE A 435 13.00 1.19 -13.24
CA ILE A 435 14.00 0.31 -12.66
C ILE A 435 14.83 -0.37 -13.73
N MET A 436 14.17 -0.91 -14.78
CA MET A 436 14.86 -1.63 -15.86
C MET A 436 14.20 -1.37 -17.22
#